data_41649468dbf2fe57ad9b9d2cfbc243fc
#
_entry.id   41649468dbf2fe57ad9b9d2cfbc243fc
#
_cell.length_a   1.000
_cell.length_b   1.000
_cell.length_c   1.000
_cell.angle_alpha   90.00
_cell.angle_beta   90.00
_cell.angle_gamma   90.00
#
_symmetry.space_group_name_H-M   'P 1'
#
loop_
_entity.id
_entity.type
_entity.pdbx_description
1 polymer ?
#
loop_
_entity_poly.entity_id
_entity_poly.type
_entity_poly.pdbx_seq_one_letter_code
_entity_poly.pdbx_strand_id
1 'polypeptide(L)'
;MLNVSVDVSSIALIKFCWSKGAMYLDTCNEPWPGGYTDATIPHARRTNYALREEALALRKENARAPTAVLTHGANPGLVSHFVKQALLNIAHDTAVDPGTPNSREDWGQLARKLGIKVIHIAERDTQLASRPKEFNEFVNTWSVDGFVSEGQQPAELGWGTHEKNFPRDGRRYDFGGGASIYLMQPGAATKVRTWTPKAGHFHGFLITHGESISIADYLTVRQSSEVVYRPTVHYSYHPSDSAVVSVHEFAGRNWHLQDRQRILMDEIISGIDELGVLLAGHKKNAYWYGSQLSIEEARKLVPHNNATSLQVTVSCLSGMIWAMENPNMGLVEPDEIDYKRNLEIAMPYLGTVTGAYTDWTPLHDRERLFPEDLDKTDPWQFKNVRV
;
A
#
# COMPACT_ATOMS: atom_id res chain seq x y z
N MET A 1 -5.75 1.91 22.17
CA MET A 1 -6.30 0.64 21.59
C MET A 1 -5.53 0.34 20.31
N LEU A 2 -5.05 -0.88 20.14
CA LEU A 2 -4.58 -1.40 18.85
C LEU A 2 -5.69 -2.30 18.27
N ASN A 3 -6.15 -2.02 17.05
CA ASN A 3 -7.13 -2.82 16.33
C ASN A 3 -6.46 -3.54 15.15
N VAL A 4 -6.45 -4.85 15.19
CA VAL A 4 -5.95 -5.74 14.11
C VAL A 4 -7.03 -6.76 13.70
N SER A 5 -8.29 -6.44 13.97
CA SER A 5 -9.42 -7.30 13.61
C SER A 5 -9.94 -6.97 12.21
N VAL A 6 -10.51 -7.97 11.56
CA VAL A 6 -11.27 -7.87 10.31
C VAL A 6 -12.76 -7.76 10.67
N ASP A 7 -13.54 -7.08 9.84
CA ASP A 7 -14.99 -6.92 9.99
C ASP A 7 -15.46 -6.20 11.28
N VAL A 8 -14.61 -5.34 11.83
CA VAL A 8 -14.95 -4.47 12.96
C VAL A 8 -14.73 -3.02 12.59
N SER A 9 -15.80 -2.23 12.50
CA SER A 9 -15.73 -0.84 12.01
C SER A 9 -14.70 0.01 12.75
N SER A 10 -13.64 0.43 12.03
CA SER A 10 -12.62 1.36 12.52
C SER A 10 -13.24 2.66 13.02
N ILE A 11 -14.20 3.21 12.31
CA ILE A 11 -14.91 4.46 12.67
C ILE A 11 -15.65 4.32 14.00
N ALA A 12 -16.33 3.20 14.22
CA ALA A 12 -17.02 2.93 15.47
C ALA A 12 -16.04 2.81 16.65
N LEU A 13 -14.90 2.14 16.44
CA LEU A 13 -13.86 1.99 17.45
C LEU A 13 -13.14 3.31 17.74
N ILE A 14 -12.86 4.14 16.73
CA ILE A 14 -12.29 5.49 16.93
C ILE A 14 -13.23 6.32 17.82
N LYS A 15 -14.52 6.40 17.48
CA LYS A 15 -15.52 7.14 18.27
C LYS A 15 -15.62 6.59 19.70
N PHE A 16 -15.59 5.27 19.88
CA PHE A 16 -15.57 4.64 21.19
C PHE A 16 -14.32 5.03 21.99
N CYS A 17 -13.12 4.95 21.39
CA CYS A 17 -11.87 5.35 22.03
C CYS A 17 -11.90 6.80 22.47
N TRP A 18 -12.32 7.71 21.58
CA TRP A 18 -12.46 9.13 21.92
C TRP A 18 -13.42 9.40 23.06
N SER A 19 -14.54 8.65 23.12
CA SER A 19 -15.51 8.75 24.26
C SER A 19 -14.90 8.33 25.59
N LYS A 20 -13.81 7.56 25.58
CA LYS A 20 -13.08 7.09 26.76
C LYS A 20 -11.77 7.83 27.01
N GLY A 21 -11.45 8.86 26.22
CA GLY A 21 -10.16 9.55 26.28
C GLY A 21 -8.98 8.66 25.88
N ALA A 22 -9.20 7.63 25.06
CA ALA A 22 -8.21 6.65 24.66
C ALA A 22 -7.71 6.89 23.24
N MET A 23 -6.40 6.66 23.00
CA MET A 23 -5.79 6.64 21.69
C MET A 23 -6.18 5.39 20.91
N TYR A 24 -6.10 5.47 19.59
CA TYR A 24 -6.44 4.40 18.66
C TYR A 24 -5.36 4.23 17.58
N LEU A 25 -5.15 3.00 17.14
CA LEU A 25 -4.37 2.65 15.95
C LEU A 25 -4.94 1.39 15.33
N ASP A 26 -5.06 1.34 14.02
CA ASP A 26 -5.36 0.14 13.23
C ASP A 26 -4.34 -0.07 12.10
N THR A 27 -4.40 -1.24 11.47
CA THR A 27 -3.60 -1.60 10.30
C THR A 27 -4.38 -1.50 8.99
N CYS A 28 -5.71 -1.48 9.08
CA CYS A 28 -6.63 -1.39 7.95
C CYS A 28 -7.89 -0.63 8.40
N ASN A 29 -8.47 0.16 7.51
CA ASN A 29 -9.74 0.83 7.78
C ASN A 29 -10.88 -0.12 7.44
N GLU A 30 -11.42 -0.81 8.46
CA GLU A 30 -12.43 -1.84 8.30
C GLU A 30 -13.86 -1.29 8.43
N PRO A 31 -14.80 -1.81 7.62
CA PRO A 31 -16.24 -1.65 7.83
C PRO A 31 -16.76 -2.72 8.80
N TRP A 32 -18.07 -2.71 9.06
CA TRP A 32 -18.76 -3.88 9.60
C TRP A 32 -18.88 -5.00 8.56
N PRO A 33 -19.15 -6.28 8.99
CA PRO A 33 -19.27 -7.42 8.09
C PRO A 33 -20.15 -7.13 6.87
N GLY A 34 -19.70 -7.52 5.68
CA GLY A 34 -20.39 -7.29 4.42
C GLY A 34 -20.12 -5.94 3.76
N GLY A 35 -19.49 -4.98 4.44
CA GLY A 35 -19.27 -3.64 3.89
C GLY A 35 -18.49 -3.60 2.58
N TYR A 36 -17.64 -4.59 2.33
CA TYR A 36 -16.90 -4.73 1.07
C TYR A 36 -17.59 -5.65 0.04
N THR A 37 -18.39 -6.61 0.48
CA THR A 37 -18.90 -7.71 -0.36
C THR A 37 -20.39 -7.69 -0.62
N ASP A 38 -21.18 -6.91 0.14
CA ASP A 38 -22.63 -6.79 -0.08
C ASP A 38 -22.92 -6.18 -1.45
N ALA A 39 -23.48 -6.99 -2.34
CA ALA A 39 -23.82 -6.60 -3.72
C ALA A 39 -24.90 -5.50 -3.81
N THR A 40 -25.65 -5.26 -2.73
CA THR A 40 -26.65 -4.18 -2.68
C THR A 40 -26.03 -2.80 -2.50
N ILE A 41 -24.78 -2.73 -1.99
CA ILE A 41 -24.04 -1.49 -1.86
C ILE A 41 -23.36 -1.14 -3.21
N PRO A 42 -23.53 0.09 -3.72
CA PRO A 42 -22.85 0.52 -4.95
C PRO A 42 -21.34 0.33 -4.88
N HIS A 43 -20.69 -0.07 -5.97
CA HIS A 43 -19.24 -0.34 -6.02
C HIS A 43 -18.39 0.82 -5.47
N ALA A 44 -18.75 2.08 -5.80
CA ALA A 44 -18.06 3.28 -5.29
C ALA A 44 -18.11 3.43 -3.76
N ARG A 45 -19.02 2.73 -3.09
CA ARG A 45 -19.20 2.77 -1.62
C ARG A 45 -18.61 1.57 -0.90
N ARG A 46 -18.14 0.56 -1.65
CA ARG A 46 -17.46 -0.63 -1.14
C ARG A 46 -15.95 -0.56 -1.40
N THR A 47 -15.34 0.56 -1.10
CA THR A 47 -13.95 0.89 -1.45
C THR A 47 -13.21 1.48 -0.26
N ASN A 48 -11.90 1.33 -0.24
CA ASN A 48 -11.05 2.00 0.77
C ASN A 48 -11.18 3.52 0.70
N TYR A 49 -11.35 4.07 -0.52
CA TYR A 49 -11.59 5.50 -0.68
C TYR A 49 -12.85 5.97 0.06
N ALA A 50 -13.97 5.26 -0.07
CA ALA A 50 -15.20 5.63 0.61
C ALA A 50 -15.07 5.61 2.14
N LEU A 51 -14.47 4.54 2.67
CA LEU A 51 -14.20 4.39 4.11
C LEU A 51 -13.23 5.46 4.62
N ARG A 52 -12.18 5.75 3.84
CA ARG A 52 -11.23 6.82 4.18
C ARG A 52 -11.91 8.19 4.26
N GLU A 53 -12.71 8.56 3.26
CA GLU A 53 -13.43 9.85 3.24
C GLU A 53 -14.39 9.96 4.43
N GLU A 54 -15.04 8.86 4.82
CA GLU A 54 -15.90 8.81 6.01
C GLU A 54 -15.09 8.99 7.31
N ALA A 55 -13.96 8.30 7.43
CA ALA A 55 -13.07 8.45 8.58
C ALA A 55 -12.50 9.87 8.68
N LEU A 56 -12.04 10.45 7.57
CA LEU A 56 -11.51 11.82 7.54
C LEU A 56 -12.56 12.88 7.92
N ALA A 57 -13.84 12.60 7.71
CA ALA A 57 -14.91 13.50 8.16
C ALA A 57 -14.90 13.69 9.70
N LEU A 58 -14.42 12.70 10.48
CA LEU A 58 -14.29 12.80 11.93
C LEU A 58 -13.35 13.92 12.39
N ARG A 59 -12.41 14.35 11.56
CA ARG A 59 -11.50 15.49 11.85
C ARG A 59 -12.26 16.77 12.14
N LYS A 60 -13.43 16.93 11.51
CA LYS A 60 -14.29 18.11 11.71
C LYS A 60 -15.03 18.06 13.05
N GLU A 61 -15.25 16.86 13.58
CA GLU A 61 -15.98 16.68 14.85
C GLU A 61 -15.10 17.03 16.05
N ASN A 62 -13.82 16.66 16.03
CA ASN A 62 -12.89 16.92 17.13
C ASN A 62 -11.42 16.94 16.70
N ALA A 63 -10.90 18.09 16.35
CA ALA A 63 -9.51 18.27 15.92
C ALA A 63 -8.45 18.05 17.03
N ARG A 64 -8.84 18.02 18.31
CA ARG A 64 -7.96 17.80 19.48
C ARG A 64 -8.35 16.55 20.28
N ALA A 65 -9.01 15.61 19.63
CA ALA A 65 -9.28 14.31 20.23
C ALA A 65 -7.97 13.57 20.55
N PRO A 66 -8.01 12.52 21.40
CA PRO A 66 -6.89 11.62 21.53
C PRO A 66 -6.43 11.10 20.17
N THR A 67 -5.12 10.94 19.99
CA THR A 67 -4.55 10.53 18.71
C THR A 67 -5.15 9.21 18.23
N ALA A 68 -5.68 9.23 17.01
CA ALA A 68 -6.14 8.06 16.28
C ALA A 68 -5.32 7.95 14.98
N VAL A 69 -4.43 6.98 14.90
CA VAL A 69 -3.64 6.70 13.69
C VAL A 69 -4.41 5.72 12.84
N LEU A 70 -4.84 6.17 11.69
CA LEU A 70 -5.61 5.37 10.75
C LEU A 70 -4.67 4.62 9.80
N THR A 71 -4.78 3.30 9.72
CA THR A 71 -4.06 2.43 8.78
C THR A 71 -2.53 2.47 8.90
N HIS A 72 -1.98 2.06 10.05
CA HIS A 72 -0.53 2.02 10.27
C HIS A 72 -0.02 0.59 10.53
N GLY A 73 0.09 -0.19 9.46
CA GLY A 73 0.81 -1.45 9.36
C GLY A 73 2.06 -1.30 8.48
N ALA A 74 2.44 -2.34 7.78
CA ALA A 74 3.55 -2.27 6.83
C ALA A 74 3.15 -1.47 5.58
N ASN A 75 2.04 -1.85 4.98
CA ASN A 75 1.33 -1.19 3.89
C ASN A 75 -0.19 -1.46 4.06
N PRO A 76 -0.95 -0.43 4.38
CA PRO A 76 -0.60 0.98 4.68
C PRO A 76 0.31 1.15 5.91
N GLY A 77 1.06 2.24 5.96
CA GLY A 77 1.84 2.65 7.12
C GLY A 77 3.31 2.90 6.81
N LEU A 78 4.18 1.91 7.04
CA LEU A 78 5.64 2.00 6.87
C LEU A 78 6.04 2.54 5.48
N VAL A 79 5.34 2.13 4.43
CA VAL A 79 5.62 2.56 3.05
C VAL A 79 5.46 4.07 2.85
N SER A 80 4.59 4.76 3.60
CA SER A 80 4.51 6.23 3.57
C SER A 80 5.80 6.89 4.07
N HIS A 81 6.45 6.27 5.06
CA HIS A 81 7.75 6.73 5.56
C HIS A 81 8.87 6.42 4.55
N PHE A 82 8.80 5.26 3.89
CA PHE A 82 9.74 4.93 2.81
C PHE A 82 9.62 5.89 1.61
N VAL A 83 8.41 6.34 1.25
CA VAL A 83 8.23 7.36 0.19
C VAL A 83 8.98 8.65 0.54
N LYS A 84 8.84 9.16 1.77
CA LYS A 84 9.53 10.38 2.21
C LYS A 84 11.05 10.21 2.18
N GLN A 85 11.57 9.09 2.67
CA GLN A 85 13.00 8.81 2.63
C GLN A 85 13.51 8.66 1.19
N ALA A 86 12.76 7.96 0.33
CA ALA A 86 13.11 7.80 -1.08
C ALA A 86 13.17 9.15 -1.84
N LEU A 87 12.22 10.04 -1.58
CA LEU A 87 12.25 11.40 -2.15
C LEU A 87 13.51 12.16 -1.77
N LEU A 88 13.94 12.07 -0.52
CA LEU A 88 15.19 12.71 -0.05
C LEU A 88 16.43 12.06 -0.67
N ASN A 89 16.48 10.74 -0.79
CA ASN A 89 17.57 10.04 -1.44
C ASN A 89 17.70 10.44 -2.92
N ILE A 90 16.58 10.47 -3.66
CA ILE A 90 16.56 10.91 -5.06
C ILE A 90 17.00 12.38 -5.16
N ALA A 91 16.53 13.25 -4.26
CA ALA A 91 16.93 14.66 -4.24
C ALA A 91 18.43 14.82 -4.08
N HIS A 92 19.03 14.12 -3.10
CA HIS A 92 20.47 14.08 -2.88
C HIS A 92 21.22 13.60 -4.14
N ASP A 93 20.81 12.46 -4.70
CA ASP A 93 21.52 11.80 -5.81
C ASP A 93 21.33 12.50 -7.17
N THR A 94 20.37 13.41 -7.26
CA THR A 94 20.10 14.22 -8.46
C THR A 94 20.53 15.69 -8.28
N ALA A 95 21.16 16.02 -7.14
CA ALA A 95 21.59 17.36 -6.77
C ALA A 95 20.42 18.38 -6.75
N VAL A 96 19.24 17.93 -6.37
CA VAL A 96 18.06 18.77 -6.14
C VAL A 96 18.01 19.14 -4.68
N ASP A 97 18.01 20.43 -4.36
CA ASP A 97 17.83 20.88 -2.97
C ASP A 97 16.41 20.50 -2.49
N PRO A 98 16.26 19.62 -1.48
CA PRO A 98 14.97 19.25 -0.93
C PRO A 98 14.39 20.32 0.02
N GLY A 99 15.17 21.30 0.45
CA GLY A 99 14.81 22.15 1.57
C GLY A 99 14.63 21.36 2.86
N THR A 100 13.67 21.77 3.69
CA THR A 100 13.28 21.05 4.91
C THR A 100 11.76 20.76 4.86
N PRO A 101 11.32 19.75 4.08
CA PRO A 101 9.90 19.49 3.92
C PRO A 101 9.28 19.04 5.25
N ASN A 102 8.25 19.77 5.70
CA ASN A 102 7.57 19.51 6.97
C ASN A 102 6.03 19.55 6.86
N SER A 103 5.50 19.92 5.70
CA SER A 103 4.08 19.92 5.39
C SER A 103 3.77 19.07 4.17
N ARG A 104 2.48 18.70 3.98
CA ARG A 104 2.04 18.00 2.77
C ARG A 104 2.38 18.79 1.50
N GLU A 105 2.29 20.12 1.56
CA GLU A 105 2.64 20.98 0.43
C GLU A 105 4.11 20.86 0.07
N ASP A 106 5.01 20.90 1.06
CA ASP A 106 6.46 20.80 0.83
C ASP A 106 6.82 19.44 0.20
N TRP A 107 6.26 18.33 0.71
CA TRP A 107 6.49 17.00 0.17
C TRP A 107 5.92 16.85 -1.25
N GLY A 108 4.74 17.39 -1.51
CA GLY A 108 4.14 17.43 -2.84
C GLY A 108 4.99 18.22 -3.82
N GLN A 109 5.46 19.41 -3.43
CA GLN A 109 6.35 20.24 -4.26
C GLN A 109 7.71 19.57 -4.51
N LEU A 110 8.28 18.88 -3.51
CA LEU A 110 9.50 18.09 -3.69
C LEU A 110 9.28 16.97 -4.72
N ALA A 111 8.22 16.18 -4.58
CA ALA A 111 7.90 15.11 -5.52
C ALA A 111 7.70 15.65 -6.95
N ARG A 112 6.99 16.77 -7.09
CA ARG A 112 6.80 17.49 -8.35
C ARG A 112 8.13 17.97 -8.94
N LYS A 113 8.99 18.60 -8.13
CA LYS A 113 10.30 19.12 -8.55
C LYS A 113 11.25 18.02 -9.00
N LEU A 114 11.18 16.84 -8.38
CA LEU A 114 11.92 15.65 -8.78
C LEU A 114 11.37 15.01 -10.06
N GLY A 115 10.13 15.32 -10.46
CA GLY A 115 9.49 14.74 -11.63
C GLY A 115 8.90 13.35 -11.38
N ILE A 116 8.53 13.03 -10.14
CA ILE A 116 7.91 11.75 -9.82
C ILE A 116 6.55 11.66 -10.52
N LYS A 117 6.38 10.66 -11.36
CA LYS A 117 5.11 10.37 -12.06
C LYS A 117 4.32 9.28 -11.36
N VAL A 118 5.00 8.19 -11.00
CA VAL A 118 4.35 7.03 -10.38
C VAL A 118 5.09 6.60 -9.12
N ILE A 119 4.33 6.02 -8.19
CA ILE A 119 4.82 5.34 -6.99
C ILE A 119 4.13 3.98 -6.95
N HIS A 120 4.89 2.90 -7.10
CA HIS A 120 4.38 1.57 -6.80
C HIS A 120 4.77 1.22 -5.37
N ILE A 121 3.83 0.78 -4.58
CA ILE A 121 4.16 -0.04 -3.42
C ILE A 121 4.50 -1.40 -4.02
N ALA A 122 5.80 -1.70 -4.12
CA ALA A 122 6.31 -2.85 -4.86
C ALA A 122 6.77 -3.91 -3.87
N GLU A 123 6.01 -5.00 -3.80
CA GLU A 123 6.25 -6.07 -2.84
C GLU A 123 6.31 -7.43 -3.50
N ARG A 124 7.34 -8.19 -3.12
CA ARG A 124 7.55 -9.58 -3.54
C ARG A 124 7.89 -10.45 -2.33
N ASP A 125 6.93 -11.27 -1.92
CA ASP A 125 7.14 -12.31 -0.92
C ASP A 125 7.60 -13.61 -1.61
N THR A 126 8.78 -14.09 -1.25
CA THR A 126 9.36 -15.34 -1.76
C THR A 126 9.41 -16.43 -0.68
N GLN A 127 8.75 -16.23 0.46
CA GLN A 127 8.74 -17.21 1.54
C GLN A 127 8.14 -18.54 1.07
N LEU A 128 8.90 -19.61 1.28
CA LEU A 128 8.58 -20.96 0.83
C LEU A 128 8.29 -21.86 2.03
N ALA A 129 7.12 -22.49 2.02
CA ALA A 129 6.74 -23.48 3.03
C ALA A 129 7.21 -24.88 2.67
N SER A 130 7.56 -25.68 3.67
CA SER A 130 7.91 -27.11 3.52
C SER A 130 6.72 -27.98 3.08
N ARG A 131 5.49 -27.51 3.35
CA ARG A 131 4.25 -28.17 2.95
C ARG A 131 3.56 -27.37 1.85
N PRO A 132 3.27 -27.97 0.69
CA PRO A 132 2.57 -27.29 -0.39
C PRO A 132 1.12 -26.93 0.02
N LYS A 133 0.53 -26.01 -0.72
CA LYS A 133 -0.92 -25.74 -0.66
C LYS A 133 -1.69 -26.97 -1.13
N GLU A 134 -2.73 -27.34 -0.39
CA GLU A 134 -3.64 -28.42 -0.77
C GLU A 134 -4.87 -27.90 -1.53
N PHE A 135 -5.59 -28.83 -2.19
CA PHE A 135 -6.89 -28.51 -2.79
C PHE A 135 -7.86 -28.01 -1.74
N ASN A 136 -8.67 -27.00 -2.10
CA ASN A 136 -9.67 -26.37 -1.21
C ASN A 136 -9.08 -25.78 0.09
N GLU A 137 -7.84 -25.26 -0.02
CA GLU A 137 -7.13 -24.56 1.04
C GLU A 137 -6.66 -23.19 0.53
N PHE A 138 -6.91 -22.11 1.28
CA PHE A 138 -6.29 -20.82 1.03
C PHE A 138 -5.09 -20.65 1.96
N VAL A 139 -3.93 -20.39 1.39
CA VAL A 139 -2.65 -20.26 2.13
C VAL A 139 -2.10 -18.86 1.93
N ASN A 140 -1.65 -18.22 3.01
CA ASN A 140 -1.01 -16.90 2.96
C ASN A 140 0.03 -16.74 4.07
N THR A 141 0.88 -15.71 4.01
CA THR A 141 1.88 -15.38 5.05
C THR A 141 1.35 -14.41 6.11
N TRP A 142 0.15 -13.88 5.91
CA TRP A 142 -0.59 -13.01 6.84
C TRP A 142 -2.08 -13.35 6.79
N SER A 143 -2.95 -12.55 7.37
CA SER A 143 -4.40 -12.82 7.45
C SER A 143 -5.00 -13.26 6.11
N VAL A 144 -5.61 -14.45 6.08
CA VAL A 144 -6.34 -14.94 4.90
C VAL A 144 -7.61 -14.11 4.70
N ASP A 145 -8.37 -13.87 5.76
CA ASP A 145 -9.63 -13.12 5.68
C ASP A 145 -9.37 -11.67 5.21
N GLY A 146 -8.32 -11.02 5.72
CA GLY A 146 -7.90 -9.69 5.26
C GLY A 146 -7.55 -9.70 3.78
N PHE A 147 -6.69 -10.64 3.34
CA PHE A 147 -6.29 -10.71 1.93
C PHE A 147 -7.46 -11.01 0.98
N VAL A 148 -8.36 -11.90 1.36
CA VAL A 148 -9.55 -12.23 0.57
C VAL A 148 -10.49 -11.01 0.47
N SER A 149 -10.72 -10.33 1.58
CA SER A 149 -11.53 -9.11 1.65
C SER A 149 -10.98 -8.01 0.71
N GLU A 150 -9.68 -7.71 0.81
CA GLU A 150 -9.01 -6.72 -0.04
C GLU A 150 -8.98 -7.16 -1.51
N GLY A 151 -8.75 -8.45 -1.76
CA GLY A 151 -8.70 -9.01 -3.11
C GLY A 151 -10.03 -8.96 -3.87
N GLN A 152 -11.17 -9.03 -3.15
CA GLN A 152 -12.51 -8.96 -3.73
C GLN A 152 -13.00 -7.54 -3.99
N GLN A 153 -12.44 -6.54 -3.31
CA GLN A 153 -12.81 -5.15 -3.52
C GLN A 153 -12.48 -4.69 -4.95
N PRO A 154 -13.19 -3.68 -5.48
CA PRO A 154 -12.77 -3.03 -6.71
C PRO A 154 -11.29 -2.63 -6.62
N ALA A 155 -10.48 -2.92 -7.63
CA ALA A 155 -9.11 -2.44 -7.66
C ALA A 155 -9.09 -0.91 -7.61
N GLU A 156 -8.29 -0.32 -6.71
CA GLU A 156 -8.18 1.13 -6.54
C GLU A 156 -6.74 1.59 -6.73
N LEU A 157 -6.60 2.83 -7.20
CA LEU A 157 -5.29 3.48 -7.33
C LEU A 157 -5.44 5.00 -7.24
N GLY A 158 -4.44 5.66 -6.68
CA GLY A 158 -4.27 7.09 -6.80
C GLY A 158 -4.07 7.47 -8.26
N TRP A 159 -4.81 8.47 -8.76
CA TRP A 159 -4.80 8.83 -10.18
C TRP A 159 -4.00 10.09 -10.45
N GLY A 160 -2.87 9.92 -11.15
CA GLY A 160 -1.90 10.97 -11.45
C GLY A 160 -2.34 11.97 -12.50
N THR A 161 -1.82 13.20 -12.40
CA THR A 161 -2.10 14.28 -13.38
C THR A 161 -1.41 14.08 -14.71
N HIS A 162 -0.40 13.20 -14.80
CA HIS A 162 0.32 12.89 -16.04
C HIS A 162 -0.39 11.84 -16.91
N GLU A 163 -1.42 11.17 -16.36
CA GLU A 163 -2.15 10.11 -17.06
C GLU A 163 -2.99 10.65 -18.22
N LYS A 164 -2.75 10.11 -19.40
CA LYS A 164 -3.44 10.50 -20.65
C LYS A 164 -4.59 9.55 -20.99
N ASN A 165 -4.47 8.29 -20.57
CA ASN A 165 -5.35 7.20 -21.00
C ASN A 165 -6.19 6.70 -19.80
N PHE A 166 -7.43 7.18 -19.68
CA PHE A 166 -8.34 6.70 -18.64
C PHE A 166 -8.80 5.26 -18.94
N PRO A 167 -8.73 4.31 -17.99
CA PRO A 167 -9.14 2.92 -18.22
C PRO A 167 -10.61 2.82 -18.61
N ARG A 168 -10.95 1.93 -19.57
CA ARG A 168 -12.35 1.74 -20.02
C ARG A 168 -13.28 1.28 -18.89
N ASP A 169 -12.77 0.44 -17.99
CA ASP A 169 -13.43 -0.04 -16.78
C ASP A 169 -13.17 0.84 -15.55
N GLY A 170 -12.42 1.93 -15.71
CA GLY A 170 -12.18 2.91 -14.64
C GLY A 170 -13.43 3.74 -14.33
N ARG A 171 -13.55 4.13 -13.07
CA ARG A 171 -14.61 5.03 -12.58
C ARG A 171 -14.00 6.06 -11.65
N ARG A 172 -14.51 7.29 -11.75
CA ARG A 172 -14.19 8.37 -10.81
C ARG A 172 -15.23 8.39 -9.69
N TYR A 173 -14.83 8.89 -8.54
CA TYR A 173 -15.75 9.18 -7.45
C TYR A 173 -16.42 10.54 -7.68
N ASP A 174 -17.68 10.65 -7.28
CA ASP A 174 -18.49 11.89 -7.28
C ASP A 174 -18.53 12.56 -5.90
N PHE A 175 -17.69 12.08 -4.97
CA PHE A 175 -17.56 12.59 -3.61
C PHE A 175 -16.10 12.61 -3.15
N GLY A 176 -15.82 13.30 -2.03
CA GLY A 176 -14.50 13.38 -1.41
C GLY A 176 -13.48 14.21 -2.18
N GLY A 177 -12.18 13.96 -1.92
CA GLY A 177 -11.05 14.71 -2.47
C GLY A 177 -10.69 14.42 -3.93
N GLY A 178 -11.22 13.33 -4.52
CA GLY A 178 -10.99 12.94 -5.91
C GLY A 178 -9.55 12.51 -6.21
N ALA A 179 -8.82 11.95 -5.21
CA ALA A 179 -7.43 11.57 -5.37
C ALA A 179 -7.24 10.22 -6.10
N SER A 180 -8.27 9.38 -6.16
CA SER A 180 -8.20 8.04 -6.73
C SER A 180 -9.29 7.75 -7.75
N ILE A 181 -9.13 6.61 -8.39
CA ILE A 181 -10.12 5.95 -9.24
C ILE A 181 -10.27 4.50 -8.78
N TYR A 182 -11.37 3.85 -9.17
CA TYR A 182 -11.52 2.41 -9.02
C TYR A 182 -11.83 1.74 -10.36
N LEU A 183 -11.47 0.47 -10.49
CA LEU A 183 -11.75 -0.36 -11.66
C LEU A 183 -12.95 -1.26 -11.39
N MET A 184 -13.74 -1.55 -12.43
CA MET A 184 -14.91 -2.43 -12.35
C MET A 184 -14.51 -3.91 -12.38
N GLN A 185 -13.46 -4.26 -11.59
CA GLN A 185 -13.01 -5.64 -11.39
C GLN A 185 -12.27 -5.77 -10.05
N PRO A 186 -12.21 -6.98 -9.46
CA PRO A 186 -11.50 -7.21 -8.21
C PRO A 186 -10.00 -6.93 -8.31
N GLY A 187 -9.39 -6.49 -7.21
CA GLY A 187 -7.94 -6.32 -7.11
C GLY A 187 -7.17 -7.61 -7.42
N ALA A 188 -7.64 -8.74 -6.91
CA ALA A 188 -7.06 -10.06 -7.17
C ALA A 188 -7.21 -10.57 -8.62
N ALA A 189 -8.04 -9.91 -9.44
CA ALA A 189 -8.14 -10.17 -10.90
C ALA A 189 -7.34 -9.17 -11.74
N THR A 190 -6.82 -8.10 -11.14
CA THR A 190 -6.08 -7.04 -11.84
C THR A 190 -4.60 -7.25 -11.67
N LYS A 191 -3.85 -7.39 -12.79
CA LYS A 191 -2.39 -7.55 -12.76
C LYS A 191 -1.70 -6.31 -13.26
N VAL A 192 -0.55 -6.01 -12.66
CA VAL A 192 0.31 -4.87 -13.00
C VAL A 192 1.77 -5.29 -13.02
N ARG A 193 2.57 -4.60 -13.82
CA ARG A 193 4.02 -4.78 -13.89
C ARG A 193 4.71 -3.89 -12.87
N THR A 194 5.69 -4.44 -12.17
CA THR A 194 6.55 -3.71 -11.23
C THR A 194 7.94 -4.32 -11.18
N TRP A 195 8.77 -3.79 -10.29
CA TRP A 195 10.17 -4.21 -10.14
C TRP A 195 10.62 -4.10 -8.68
N THR A 196 11.41 -5.08 -8.21
CA THR A 196 12.14 -5.02 -6.95
C THR A 196 13.60 -5.46 -7.16
N PRO A 197 14.55 -5.09 -6.28
CA PRO A 197 15.98 -5.39 -6.50
C PRO A 197 16.34 -6.87 -6.60
N LYS A 198 15.68 -7.74 -5.82
CA LYS A 198 16.00 -9.19 -5.80
C LYS A 198 15.20 -9.98 -6.84
N ALA A 199 13.93 -9.61 -7.04
CA ALA A 199 13.08 -10.34 -7.99
C ALA A 199 13.21 -9.82 -9.43
N GLY A 200 13.74 -8.62 -9.64
CA GLY A 200 13.69 -7.95 -10.94
C GLY A 200 12.27 -7.51 -11.29
N HIS A 201 11.88 -7.63 -12.54
CA HIS A 201 10.53 -7.27 -12.99
C HIS A 201 9.58 -8.48 -12.92
N PHE A 202 8.35 -8.22 -12.45
CA PHE A 202 7.32 -9.26 -12.32
C PHE A 202 5.92 -8.70 -12.49
N HIS A 203 4.92 -9.59 -12.56
CA HIS A 203 3.51 -9.25 -12.46
C HIS A 203 3.04 -9.38 -11.02
N GLY A 204 2.60 -8.28 -10.42
CA GLY A 204 1.88 -8.27 -9.15
C GLY A 204 0.38 -8.15 -9.35
N PHE A 205 -0.40 -8.45 -8.31
CA PHE A 205 -1.80 -8.08 -8.23
C PHE A 205 -1.93 -6.61 -7.81
N LEU A 206 -2.87 -5.90 -8.40
CA LEU A 206 -3.26 -4.57 -7.96
C LEU A 206 -4.29 -4.73 -6.84
N ILE A 207 -3.84 -5.13 -5.67
CA ILE A 207 -4.70 -5.22 -4.50
C ILE A 207 -5.08 -3.82 -4.05
N THR A 208 -6.33 -3.66 -3.62
CA THR A 208 -6.78 -2.37 -3.12
C THR A 208 -6.22 -2.13 -1.73
N HIS A 209 -5.52 -0.99 -1.56
CA HIS A 209 -4.91 -0.62 -0.29
C HIS A 209 -4.99 0.89 -0.05
N GLY A 210 -5.19 1.27 1.21
CA GLY A 210 -5.44 2.64 1.62
C GLY A 210 -4.31 3.61 1.27
N GLU A 211 -3.04 3.18 1.32
CA GLU A 211 -1.87 4.00 1.01
C GLU A 211 -1.81 4.45 -0.46
N SER A 212 -2.38 3.66 -1.38
CA SER A 212 -2.49 4.08 -2.79
C SER A 212 -3.28 5.37 -2.94
N ILE A 213 -4.23 5.60 -2.04
CA ILE A 213 -5.09 6.77 -2.01
C ILE A 213 -4.45 7.88 -1.17
N SER A 214 -3.99 7.55 0.05
CA SER A 214 -3.50 8.54 1.02
C SER A 214 -2.20 9.19 0.54
N ILE A 215 -1.23 8.42 -0.01
CA ILE A 215 0.01 8.96 -0.58
C ILE A 215 -0.29 9.87 -1.78
N ALA A 216 -1.18 9.44 -2.70
CA ALA A 216 -1.56 10.25 -3.85
C ALA A 216 -2.22 11.57 -3.43
N ASP A 217 -3.13 11.51 -2.44
CA ASP A 217 -3.77 12.69 -1.88
C ASP A 217 -2.77 13.58 -1.14
N TYR A 218 -1.92 13.01 -0.30
CA TYR A 218 -0.91 13.73 0.48
C TYR A 218 0.06 14.51 -0.40
N LEU A 219 0.54 13.90 -1.50
CA LEU A 219 1.47 14.52 -2.44
C LEU A 219 0.79 15.41 -3.50
N THR A 220 -0.54 15.62 -3.40
CA THR A 220 -1.27 16.47 -4.33
C THR A 220 -0.91 17.94 -4.13
N VAL A 221 -0.42 18.60 -5.18
CA VAL A 221 -0.17 20.04 -5.22
C VAL A 221 -1.33 20.75 -5.91
N ARG A 222 -1.83 21.80 -5.28
CA ARG A 222 -2.89 22.63 -5.83
C ARG A 222 -2.41 24.07 -6.08
N GLN A 223 -2.88 24.67 -7.16
CA GLN A 223 -2.79 26.11 -7.37
C GLN A 223 -4.23 26.66 -7.35
N SER A 224 -4.58 27.45 -6.35
CA SER A 224 -5.97 27.80 -6.04
C SER A 224 -6.80 26.53 -5.82
N SER A 225 -7.79 26.24 -6.66
CA SER A 225 -8.62 25.04 -6.60
C SER A 225 -8.18 23.91 -7.54
N GLU A 226 -7.28 24.22 -8.49
CA GLU A 226 -6.84 23.26 -9.52
C GLU A 226 -5.73 22.34 -9.00
N VAL A 227 -5.83 21.04 -9.30
CA VAL A 227 -4.77 20.06 -9.05
C VAL A 227 -3.75 20.15 -10.18
N VAL A 228 -2.57 20.69 -9.86
CA VAL A 228 -1.48 20.86 -10.83
C VAL A 228 -0.47 19.73 -10.83
N TYR A 229 -0.46 18.92 -9.77
CA TYR A 229 0.39 17.74 -9.67
C TYR A 229 -0.22 16.72 -8.70
N ARG A 230 -0.16 15.47 -9.10
CA ARG A 230 -0.39 14.26 -8.30
C ARG A 230 0.29 13.09 -8.98
N PRO A 231 1.03 12.22 -8.27
CA PRO A 231 1.52 10.98 -8.85
C PRO A 231 0.41 9.93 -8.98
N THR A 232 0.54 9.00 -9.92
CA THR A 232 -0.21 7.73 -9.88
C THR A 232 0.41 6.86 -8.79
N VAL A 233 -0.42 6.31 -7.89
CA VAL A 233 0.05 5.46 -6.79
C VAL A 233 -0.77 4.18 -6.75
N HIS A 234 -0.12 3.02 -6.67
CA HIS A 234 -0.81 1.75 -6.53
C HIS A 234 0.04 0.67 -5.86
N TYR A 235 -0.62 -0.28 -5.24
CA TYR A 235 0.00 -1.49 -4.74
C TYR A 235 0.25 -2.47 -5.90
N SER A 236 1.40 -3.11 -5.89
CA SER A 236 1.84 -4.12 -6.84
C SER A 236 2.38 -5.30 -6.05
N TYR A 237 1.51 -6.20 -5.66
CA TYR A 237 1.81 -7.28 -4.73
C TYR A 237 1.94 -8.62 -5.42
N HIS A 238 3.08 -9.25 -5.24
CA HIS A 238 3.22 -10.66 -5.54
C HIS A 238 3.43 -11.42 -4.22
N PRO A 239 2.37 -12.01 -3.66
CA PRO A 239 2.46 -12.78 -2.42
C PRO A 239 3.30 -14.05 -2.63
N SER A 240 3.48 -14.84 -1.58
CA SER A 240 4.16 -16.13 -1.67
C SER A 240 3.53 -16.99 -2.76
N ASP A 241 4.32 -17.87 -3.40
CA ASP A 241 3.83 -18.69 -4.51
C ASP A 241 2.63 -19.57 -4.09
N SER A 242 2.60 -20.04 -2.85
CA SER A 242 1.43 -20.74 -2.29
C SER A 242 0.17 -19.86 -2.22
N ALA A 243 0.33 -18.59 -1.90
CA ALA A 243 -0.78 -17.63 -1.90
C ALA A 243 -1.24 -17.31 -3.34
N VAL A 244 -0.32 -17.17 -4.30
CA VAL A 244 -0.68 -17.00 -5.73
C VAL A 244 -1.55 -18.15 -6.22
N VAL A 245 -1.18 -19.40 -5.93
CA VAL A 245 -1.99 -20.57 -6.30
C VAL A 245 -3.34 -20.57 -5.58
N SER A 246 -3.39 -20.09 -4.33
CA SER A 246 -4.64 -19.95 -3.57
C SER A 246 -5.57 -18.92 -4.21
N VAL A 247 -5.04 -17.77 -4.65
CA VAL A 247 -5.80 -16.74 -5.39
C VAL A 247 -6.32 -17.28 -6.72
N HIS A 248 -5.53 -18.07 -7.46
CA HIS A 248 -5.98 -18.67 -8.72
C HIS A 248 -7.13 -19.68 -8.49
N GLU A 249 -7.08 -20.50 -7.44
CA GLU A 249 -8.19 -21.38 -7.09
C GLU A 249 -9.43 -20.56 -6.65
N PHE A 250 -9.25 -19.52 -5.85
CA PHE A 250 -10.30 -18.62 -5.41
C PHE A 250 -11.00 -17.94 -6.58
N ALA A 251 -10.25 -17.43 -7.57
CA ALA A 251 -10.80 -16.87 -8.79
C ALA A 251 -11.54 -17.94 -9.63
N GLY A 252 -10.96 -19.15 -9.77
CA GLY A 252 -11.58 -20.27 -10.46
C GLY A 252 -12.89 -20.76 -9.79
N ARG A 253 -13.05 -20.52 -8.50
CA ARG A 253 -14.28 -20.75 -7.72
C ARG A 253 -15.27 -19.58 -7.78
N ASN A 254 -15.06 -18.66 -8.69
CA ASN A 254 -15.86 -17.43 -8.83
C ASN A 254 -15.93 -16.63 -7.51
N TRP A 255 -14.81 -16.48 -6.85
CA TRP A 255 -14.61 -15.74 -5.60
C TRP A 255 -15.33 -16.34 -4.37
N HIS A 256 -15.59 -17.65 -4.39
CA HIS A 256 -16.01 -18.40 -3.21
C HIS A 256 -14.77 -18.93 -2.49
N LEU A 257 -14.59 -18.49 -1.24
CA LEU A 257 -13.44 -18.86 -0.41
C LEU A 257 -13.35 -20.38 -0.23
N GLN A 258 -12.13 -20.88 -0.19
CA GLN A 258 -11.82 -22.27 0.17
C GLN A 258 -12.26 -22.57 1.60
N ASP A 259 -12.67 -23.82 1.84
CA ASP A 259 -13.21 -24.23 3.15
C ASP A 259 -12.12 -24.28 4.26
N ARG A 260 -10.84 -24.38 3.87
CA ARG A 260 -9.70 -24.39 4.78
C ARG A 260 -8.82 -23.18 4.54
N GLN A 261 -8.30 -22.64 5.64
CA GLN A 261 -7.38 -21.53 5.64
C GLN A 261 -6.12 -21.89 6.41
N ARG A 262 -4.96 -21.41 5.96
CA ARG A 262 -3.68 -21.62 6.64
C ARG A 262 -2.79 -20.41 6.51
N ILE A 263 -2.36 -19.87 7.64
CA ILE A 263 -1.31 -18.84 7.70
C ILE A 263 0.02 -19.55 7.86
N LEU A 264 0.96 -19.24 6.97
CA LEU A 264 2.30 -19.81 6.99
C LEU A 264 3.12 -19.21 8.13
N MET A 265 3.58 -20.07 9.02
CA MET A 265 4.40 -19.70 10.19
C MET A 265 5.66 -20.56 10.25
N ASP A 266 5.75 -21.50 11.20
CA ASP A 266 6.94 -22.32 11.45
C ASP A 266 7.35 -23.23 10.28
N GLU A 267 6.42 -23.57 9.39
CA GLU A 267 6.70 -24.37 8.20
C GLU A 267 7.44 -23.63 7.07
N ILE A 268 7.63 -22.31 7.17
CA ILE A 268 8.45 -21.59 6.20
C ILE A 268 9.92 -22.01 6.37
N ILE A 269 10.55 -22.45 5.29
CA ILE A 269 11.92 -22.99 5.30
C ILE A 269 12.96 -22.05 4.68
N SER A 270 12.53 -21.07 3.89
CA SER A 270 13.40 -20.08 3.25
C SER A 270 12.61 -18.93 2.67
N GLY A 271 13.30 -17.90 2.19
CA GLY A 271 12.71 -16.79 1.47
C GLY A 271 12.82 -15.47 2.20
N ILE A 272 12.45 -14.43 1.49
CA ILE A 272 12.47 -13.05 1.97
C ILE A 272 11.15 -12.37 1.60
N ASP A 273 10.80 -11.34 2.33
CA ASP A 273 9.80 -10.38 1.91
C ASP A 273 10.48 -9.06 1.54
N GLU A 274 10.43 -8.71 0.24
CA GLU A 274 10.87 -7.42 -0.29
C GLU A 274 9.69 -6.47 -0.29
N LEU A 275 9.58 -5.62 0.72
CA LEU A 275 8.55 -4.60 0.83
C LEU A 275 9.16 -3.21 0.68
N GLY A 276 8.76 -2.48 -0.34
CA GLY A 276 9.28 -1.14 -0.58
C GLY A 276 8.42 -0.30 -1.52
N VAL A 277 8.98 0.84 -1.88
CA VAL A 277 8.35 1.80 -2.79
C VAL A 277 9.24 2.04 -4.01
N LEU A 278 8.68 1.93 -5.20
CA LEU A 278 9.34 2.25 -6.46
C LEU A 278 8.83 3.60 -6.96
N LEU A 279 9.66 4.63 -6.84
CA LEU A 279 9.39 5.97 -7.34
C LEU A 279 9.98 6.13 -8.74
N ALA A 280 9.17 6.52 -9.72
CA ALA A 280 9.63 6.60 -11.10
C ALA A 280 9.15 7.85 -11.84
N GLY A 281 9.82 8.15 -12.98
CA GLY A 281 9.61 9.34 -13.79
C GLY A 281 10.67 10.42 -13.59
N HIS A 282 11.52 10.30 -12.58
CA HIS A 282 12.58 11.26 -12.28
C HIS A 282 13.82 11.10 -13.19
N LYS A 283 14.78 12.03 -13.07
CA LYS A 283 15.97 12.12 -13.96
C LYS A 283 16.79 10.81 -14.07
N LYS A 284 16.79 9.96 -13.05
CA LYS A 284 17.47 8.65 -13.01
C LYS A 284 16.52 7.47 -13.24
N ASN A 285 15.42 7.69 -13.92
CA ASN A 285 14.36 6.75 -14.30
C ASN A 285 13.52 6.24 -13.13
N ALA A 286 13.98 5.24 -12.38
CA ALA A 286 13.24 4.67 -11.26
C ALA A 286 14.17 4.31 -10.09
N TYR A 287 13.65 4.43 -8.86
CA TYR A 287 14.34 4.17 -7.61
C TYR A 287 13.44 3.40 -6.66
N TRP A 288 13.86 2.20 -6.27
CA TRP A 288 13.20 1.42 -5.23
C TRP A 288 13.90 1.66 -3.89
N TYR A 289 13.12 1.80 -2.81
CA TYR A 289 13.62 1.91 -1.44
C TYR A 289 12.72 1.10 -0.52
N GLY A 290 13.31 0.21 0.29
CA GLY A 290 12.52 -0.65 1.17
C GLY A 290 13.34 -1.67 1.95
N SER A 291 12.60 -2.56 2.61
CA SER A 291 13.06 -3.66 3.45
C SER A 291 13.23 -4.94 2.64
N GLN A 292 14.29 -5.67 2.92
CA GLN A 292 14.55 -7.04 2.45
C GLN A 292 14.74 -7.91 3.70
N LEU A 293 13.65 -8.40 4.27
CA LEU A 293 13.67 -9.17 5.50
C LEU A 293 13.57 -10.67 5.18
N SER A 294 14.60 -11.45 5.57
CA SER A 294 14.57 -12.89 5.42
C SER A 294 13.83 -13.58 6.57
N ILE A 295 13.35 -14.81 6.31
CA ILE A 295 12.72 -15.63 7.35
C ILE A 295 13.69 -15.93 8.49
N GLU A 296 14.98 -16.14 8.17
CA GLU A 296 16.04 -16.41 9.16
C GLU A 296 16.25 -15.19 10.08
N GLU A 297 16.31 -13.97 9.52
CA GLU A 297 16.44 -12.74 10.28
C GLU A 297 15.20 -12.48 11.12
N ALA A 298 14.00 -12.66 10.54
CA ALA A 298 12.74 -12.50 11.25
C ALA A 298 12.65 -13.42 12.47
N ARG A 299 12.98 -14.71 12.34
CA ARG A 299 12.94 -15.68 13.43
C ARG A 299 14.03 -15.45 14.49
N LYS A 300 15.17 -14.91 14.09
CA LYS A 300 16.24 -14.53 15.05
C LYS A 300 15.78 -13.41 15.96
N LEU A 301 14.98 -12.47 15.43
CA LEU A 301 14.43 -11.34 16.19
C LEU A 301 13.20 -11.76 17.00
N VAL A 302 12.27 -12.46 16.37
CA VAL A 302 11.02 -12.91 16.97
C VAL A 302 10.77 -14.37 16.58
N PRO A 303 11.10 -15.34 17.43
CA PRO A 303 10.85 -16.76 17.18
C PRO A 303 9.38 -17.04 16.82
N HIS A 304 9.15 -17.98 15.93
CA HIS A 304 7.82 -18.38 15.41
C HIS A 304 7.11 -17.33 14.57
N ASN A 305 7.75 -16.19 14.22
CA ASN A 305 7.18 -15.22 13.30
C ASN A 305 7.69 -15.45 11.87
N ASN A 306 7.06 -14.81 10.90
CA ASN A 306 7.55 -14.76 9.52
C ASN A 306 7.96 -13.32 9.13
N ALA A 307 8.57 -13.15 7.96
CA ALA A 307 9.09 -11.85 7.53
C ALA A 307 7.96 -10.82 7.36
N THR A 308 6.89 -11.16 6.65
CA THR A 308 5.74 -10.30 6.39
C THR A 308 5.07 -9.83 7.69
N SER A 309 4.76 -10.79 8.58
CA SER A 309 4.12 -10.45 9.86
C SER A 309 5.01 -9.59 10.77
N LEU A 310 6.34 -9.77 10.72
CA LEU A 310 7.25 -8.93 11.51
C LEU A 310 7.29 -7.49 10.97
N GLN A 311 7.30 -7.28 9.65
CA GLN A 311 7.22 -5.93 9.06
C GLN A 311 5.92 -5.23 9.48
N VAL A 312 4.78 -5.93 9.50
CA VAL A 312 3.51 -5.37 10.00
C VAL A 312 3.61 -5.02 11.49
N THR A 313 4.08 -5.97 12.30
CA THR A 313 4.13 -5.81 13.76
C THR A 313 5.02 -4.65 14.20
N VAL A 314 6.20 -4.51 13.59
CA VAL A 314 7.12 -3.41 13.92
C VAL A 314 6.58 -2.06 13.49
N SER A 315 5.83 -2.02 12.39
CA SER A 315 5.16 -0.80 11.95
C SER A 315 4.05 -0.39 12.91
N CYS A 316 3.24 -1.34 13.38
CA CYS A 316 2.28 -1.08 14.45
C CYS A 316 2.98 -0.53 15.71
N LEU A 317 4.11 -1.14 16.10
CA LEU A 317 4.90 -0.69 17.27
C LEU A 317 5.37 0.75 17.09
N SER A 318 5.93 1.11 15.93
CA SER A 318 6.43 2.47 15.68
C SER A 318 5.30 3.50 15.68
N GLY A 319 4.17 3.19 15.07
CA GLY A 319 2.97 4.03 15.10
C GLY A 319 2.39 4.20 16.50
N MET A 320 2.37 3.13 17.30
CA MET A 320 1.91 3.20 18.71
C MET A 320 2.82 4.08 19.57
N ILE A 321 4.15 3.93 19.45
CA ILE A 321 5.11 4.76 20.18
C ILE A 321 4.94 6.22 19.79
N TRP A 322 4.87 6.50 18.48
CA TRP A 322 4.63 7.85 17.99
C TRP A 322 3.31 8.44 18.53
N ALA A 323 2.23 7.67 18.55
CA ALA A 323 0.93 8.12 19.09
C ALA A 323 1.03 8.44 20.59
N MET A 324 1.76 7.66 21.37
CA MET A 324 2.00 7.92 22.79
C MET A 324 2.84 9.19 23.02
N GLU A 325 3.80 9.47 22.15
CA GLU A 325 4.60 10.70 22.17
C GLU A 325 3.77 11.92 21.70
N ASN A 326 2.68 11.72 20.96
CA ASN A 326 1.82 12.75 20.39
C ASN A 326 0.32 12.51 20.71
N PRO A 327 -0.11 12.60 21.98
CA PRO A 327 -1.37 12.03 22.46
C PRO A 327 -2.66 12.77 22.05
N ASN A 328 -2.59 13.98 21.45
CA ASN A 328 -3.76 14.82 21.18
C ASN A 328 -3.75 15.39 19.74
N MET A 329 -3.40 14.56 18.77
CA MET A 329 -3.32 14.95 17.35
C MET A 329 -4.64 14.77 16.60
N GLY A 330 -5.71 14.23 17.26
CA GLY A 330 -6.92 13.84 16.57
C GLY A 330 -6.67 12.66 15.60
N LEU A 331 -7.45 12.59 14.51
CA LEU A 331 -7.26 11.57 13.49
C LEU A 331 -6.14 11.97 12.55
N VAL A 332 -5.16 11.09 12.37
CA VAL A 332 -4.02 11.27 11.46
C VAL A 332 -3.79 10.02 10.60
N GLU A 333 -3.21 10.22 9.42
CA GLU A 333 -2.76 9.16 8.52
C GLU A 333 -1.23 9.02 8.59
N PRO A 334 -0.63 7.88 8.18
CA PRO A 334 0.82 7.65 8.20
C PRO A 334 1.63 8.72 7.45
N ASP A 335 1.04 9.28 6.38
CA ASP A 335 1.67 10.34 5.59
C ASP A 335 1.87 11.64 6.37
N GLU A 336 1.10 11.86 7.43
CA GLU A 336 1.09 13.10 8.21
C GLU A 336 2.02 13.06 9.43
N ILE A 337 2.47 11.86 9.84
CA ILE A 337 3.27 11.68 11.05
C ILE A 337 4.78 11.72 10.75
N ASP A 338 5.61 11.83 11.81
CA ASP A 338 7.05 11.94 11.69
C ASP A 338 7.69 10.65 11.17
N TYR A 339 8.10 10.66 9.89
CA TYR A 339 8.70 9.51 9.25
C TYR A 339 10.07 9.14 9.85
N LYS A 340 10.86 10.11 10.32
CA LYS A 340 12.18 9.84 10.92
C LYS A 340 12.04 9.05 12.20
N ARG A 341 11.13 9.49 13.07
CA ARG A 341 10.86 8.79 14.34
C ARG A 341 10.35 7.39 14.12
N ASN A 342 9.42 7.23 13.16
CA ASN A 342 8.88 5.90 12.84
C ASN A 342 9.95 4.97 12.25
N LEU A 343 10.79 5.46 11.32
CA LEU A 343 11.88 4.67 10.76
C LEU A 343 12.94 4.34 11.81
N GLU A 344 13.31 5.28 12.71
CA GLU A 344 14.24 5.02 13.81
C GLU A 344 13.82 3.82 14.65
N ILE A 345 12.54 3.72 14.97
CA ILE A 345 11.98 2.61 15.76
C ILE A 345 11.93 1.32 14.94
N ALA A 346 11.54 1.40 13.67
CA ALA A 346 11.28 0.23 12.83
C ALA A 346 12.57 -0.41 12.27
N MET A 347 13.57 0.39 11.89
CA MET A 347 14.77 -0.05 11.19
C MET A 347 15.49 -1.27 11.80
N PRO A 348 15.63 -1.41 13.14
CA PRO A 348 16.29 -2.58 13.74
C PRO A 348 15.62 -3.93 13.45
N TYR A 349 14.39 -3.93 12.98
CA TYR A 349 13.56 -5.14 12.75
C TYR A 349 13.26 -5.41 11.28
N LEU A 350 13.73 -4.57 10.36
CA LEU A 350 13.38 -4.63 8.94
C LEU A 350 14.41 -5.37 8.07
N GLY A 351 15.39 -6.04 8.68
CA GLY A 351 16.50 -6.67 7.95
C GLY A 351 17.32 -5.63 7.19
N THR A 352 17.69 -5.92 5.95
CA THR A 352 18.41 -4.97 5.11
C THR A 352 17.44 -3.95 4.52
N VAL A 353 17.56 -2.67 4.94
CA VAL A 353 16.84 -1.58 4.28
C VAL A 353 17.79 -0.90 3.31
N THR A 354 17.44 -0.85 2.03
CA THR A 354 18.33 -0.39 0.95
C THR A 354 17.57 0.35 -0.14
N GLY A 355 18.32 1.14 -0.92
CA GLY A 355 17.83 1.78 -2.14
C GLY A 355 18.54 1.25 -3.38
N ALA A 356 17.82 1.10 -4.47
CA ALA A 356 18.37 0.64 -5.74
C ALA A 356 17.75 1.39 -6.92
N TYR A 357 18.59 1.92 -7.80
CA TYR A 357 18.17 2.47 -9.09
C TYR A 357 18.01 1.37 -10.12
N THR A 358 17.10 1.60 -11.07
CA THR A 358 16.90 0.69 -12.21
C THR A 358 16.52 1.47 -13.47
N ASP A 359 16.99 0.98 -14.61
CA ASP A 359 16.59 1.49 -15.93
C ASP A 359 15.31 0.80 -16.46
N TRP A 360 14.76 -0.15 -15.67
CA TRP A 360 13.51 -0.81 -16.02
C TRP A 360 12.35 0.19 -16.18
N THR A 361 11.49 -0.08 -17.14
CA THR A 361 10.20 0.60 -17.33
C THR A 361 9.11 -0.43 -17.63
N PRO A 362 7.82 -0.09 -17.51
CA PRO A 362 6.73 -0.97 -17.93
C PRO A 362 6.75 -1.37 -19.40
N LEU A 363 7.52 -0.67 -20.26
CA LEU A 363 7.70 -1.01 -21.68
C LEU A 363 8.82 -2.03 -21.93
N HIS A 364 9.62 -2.36 -20.92
CA HIS A 364 10.75 -3.28 -21.08
C HIS A 364 10.28 -4.65 -21.56
N ASP A 365 10.87 -5.14 -22.67
CA ASP A 365 10.56 -6.41 -23.35
C ASP A 365 9.08 -6.58 -23.78
N ARG A 366 8.33 -5.48 -23.94
CA ARG A 366 6.97 -5.53 -24.50
C ARG A 366 7.00 -5.76 -26.02
N GLU A 367 5.87 -6.25 -26.56
CA GLU A 367 5.68 -6.55 -28.00
C GLU A 367 6.63 -7.63 -28.56
N ARG A 368 7.35 -8.38 -27.68
CA ARG A 368 8.26 -9.43 -28.15
C ARG A 368 7.53 -10.59 -28.82
N LEU A 369 6.36 -10.97 -28.35
CA LEU A 369 5.58 -12.08 -28.87
C LEU A 369 4.41 -11.63 -29.73
N PHE A 370 3.68 -10.63 -29.28
CA PHE A 370 2.49 -10.09 -29.94
C PHE A 370 2.45 -8.58 -29.83
N PRO A 371 1.82 -7.87 -30.82
CA PRO A 371 1.55 -6.45 -30.69
C PRO A 371 0.68 -6.15 -29.46
N GLU A 372 0.98 -5.05 -28.77
CA GLU A 372 0.27 -4.60 -27.58
C GLU A 372 -0.18 -3.15 -27.74
N ASP A 373 -1.32 -2.79 -27.12
CA ASP A 373 -1.84 -1.42 -27.12
C ASP A 373 -1.15 -0.58 -26.04
N LEU A 374 0.00 0.00 -26.38
CA LEU A 374 0.90 0.72 -25.47
C LEU A 374 1.00 2.20 -25.80
N ASP A 375 1.22 3.03 -24.78
CA ASP A 375 1.66 4.42 -24.93
C ASP A 375 3.20 4.48 -24.93
N LYS A 376 3.80 4.53 -26.10
CA LYS A 376 5.28 4.59 -26.26
C LYS A 376 5.84 6.00 -26.00
N THR A 377 4.98 7.01 -25.84
CA THR A 377 5.41 8.39 -25.61
C THR A 377 5.77 8.67 -24.15
N ASP A 378 5.21 7.88 -23.23
CA ASP A 378 5.49 7.96 -21.80
C ASP A 378 5.41 6.56 -21.17
N PRO A 379 6.53 5.93 -20.78
CA PRO A 379 6.53 4.58 -20.25
C PRO A 379 5.72 4.46 -18.94
N TRP A 380 5.58 5.54 -18.20
CA TRP A 380 4.97 5.54 -16.87
C TRP A 380 3.46 5.81 -16.87
N GLN A 381 2.78 5.64 -18.00
CA GLN A 381 1.32 5.64 -18.08
C GLN A 381 0.77 4.34 -17.47
N PHE A 382 -0.30 4.41 -16.68
CA PHE A 382 -0.95 3.22 -16.10
C PHE A 382 -1.36 2.20 -17.17
N LYS A 383 -1.71 2.66 -18.36
CA LYS A 383 -1.97 1.82 -19.54
C LYS A 383 -0.82 0.84 -19.83
N ASN A 384 0.43 1.25 -19.63
CA ASN A 384 1.62 0.41 -19.85
C ASN A 384 1.92 -0.50 -18.65
N VAL A 385 1.50 -0.10 -17.46
CA VAL A 385 1.70 -0.83 -16.21
C VAL A 385 0.72 -2.00 -16.10
N ARG A 386 -0.53 -1.77 -16.47
CA ARG A 386 -1.58 -2.81 -16.45
C ARG A 386 -1.32 -3.89 -17.50
N VAL A 387 -1.62 -5.17 -17.14
CA VAL A 387 -1.43 -6.34 -18.02
C VAL A 387 -2.77 -6.89 -18.46
#